data_ddbbcbae2082013d89b57504ed33d6bc
#
_entry.id   ddbbcbae2082013d89b57504ed33d6bc
#
_cell.length_a   1.000
_cell.length_b   1.000
_cell.length_c   1.000
_cell.angle_alpha   90.00
_cell.angle_beta   90.00
_cell.angle_gamma   90.00
#
_symmetry.space_group_name_H-M   'P 1'
#
loop_
_entity.id
_entity.type
_entity.pdbx_description
1 polymer ?
#
loop_
_entity_poly.entity_id
_entity_poly.type
_entity_poly.pdbx_seq_one_letter_code
_entity_poly.pdbx_strand_id
1 'polypeptide(L)'
;GEWITNPNGTLTMNPFLEYMVENSDKRHQINTTVYGLVSIPWIKGLTYRLNYNYTLDAKNLYNYSRYEASQQGEASKQHDNSSVWLLDNIVNYTNSFGKHAINATFVYGASRQAYDNTLAKGQQYTSTVTGYNDLGQAIIQTIRSSAYKESNLYQMLRTSYNYDSKYLLTATLRRDGFSGFAENHKFGLFPSVGLGWVLSREAFLSEAEFMDNLKLRASFGVTGNQTSRYSSLAKVELNAGSKYVFGDGASTSIGSTVMRMSNKDLKWETTAEYNVGIDFSFFKERLTGSIDFYRATTKNLLWDVIIPTMTGFSSVRSNVGKLQNTGLEIVLGGTPVKTKDFQWNVRLNFSTNKNKVVSLLGQDTDGDGKEDDLVASGLFIGESLGTIYDYEVEGIWQLADKENGTIMKGFYPGTYKIKDQNGDGEITAGEDRVILGHKEPAYMMGISNDFSYKGFELRFFINTIQGGKNGYRSKIAKPDYIGKSIGNAENLSWLTAYDYWSPRNPNAKFATAWLSPTVDTNRMQNRSFVRLQDVSLSYNFDQRWTKKLGVSNLRLFISGQNLLTFTGWDGWDPEAGIGFTTDSYPVMRTYAFGIDLTF
;
A
#
# COMPACT_ATOMS: atom_id res chain seq x y z
N GLY A 1 26.05 33.51 14.18
CA GLY A 1 25.09 34.44 13.59
C GLY A 1 23.68 34.03 13.98
N GLU A 2 22.84 34.99 14.29
CA GLU A 2 21.43 34.72 14.53
C GLU A 2 20.78 34.24 13.24
N TRP A 3 20.00 33.17 13.32
CA TRP A 3 19.27 32.66 12.18
C TRP A 3 18.13 33.61 11.86
N ILE A 4 18.11 34.11 10.63
CA ILE A 4 17.06 35.02 10.18
C ILE A 4 15.76 34.22 10.08
N THR A 5 14.79 34.60 10.86
CA THR A 5 13.41 34.13 10.72
C THR A 5 12.85 34.62 9.39
N ASN A 6 11.99 33.83 8.75
CA ASN A 6 11.37 34.28 7.51
C ASN A 6 10.65 35.62 7.73
N PRO A 7 11.09 36.72 7.09
CA PRO A 7 10.54 38.05 7.33
C PRO A 7 9.07 38.19 6.90
N ASN A 8 8.55 37.23 6.12
CA ASN A 8 7.18 37.23 5.64
C ASN A 8 6.20 36.45 6.52
N GLY A 9 6.63 36.03 7.71
CA GLY A 9 5.78 35.48 8.79
C GLY A 9 5.12 34.13 8.46
N THR A 10 4.92 33.39 9.41
CA THR A 10 3.93 32.38 9.80
C THR A 10 3.72 31.09 9.00
N LEU A 11 3.90 30.98 7.71
CA LEU A 11 3.53 29.75 6.97
C LEU A 11 4.69 29.01 6.31
N THR A 12 5.83 29.64 6.10
CA THR A 12 7.04 29.03 5.53
C THR A 12 8.14 29.02 6.57
N MET A 13 8.45 27.83 7.05
CA MET A 13 9.58 27.64 7.96
C MET A 13 10.90 27.82 7.20
N ASN A 14 11.92 28.31 7.91
CA ASN A 14 13.25 28.33 7.38
C ASN A 14 13.70 26.87 7.07
N PRO A 15 14.10 26.54 5.82
CA PRO A 15 14.48 25.17 5.46
C PRO A 15 15.65 24.60 6.25
N PHE A 16 16.42 25.45 6.93
CA PHE A 16 17.52 25.02 7.81
C PHE A 16 17.07 24.72 9.25
N LEU A 17 15.78 24.89 9.60
CA LEU A 17 15.29 24.54 10.94
C LEU A 17 15.48 23.07 11.28
N GLU A 18 15.38 22.18 10.30
CA GLU A 18 15.60 20.74 10.51
C GLU A 18 17.02 20.40 11.04
N TYR A 19 18.01 21.22 10.71
CA TYR A 19 19.36 21.08 11.24
C TYR A 19 19.51 21.54 12.71
N MET A 20 18.49 22.21 13.24
CA MET A 20 18.47 22.74 14.60
C MET A 20 17.55 21.95 15.53
N VAL A 21 16.90 20.92 15.02
CA VAL A 21 16.05 20.03 15.80
C VAL A 21 16.94 18.99 16.48
N GLU A 22 16.83 18.89 17.81
CA GLU A 22 17.48 17.84 18.58
C GLU A 22 16.50 16.68 18.74
N ASN A 23 16.75 15.60 18.01
CA ASN A 23 15.97 14.38 18.08
C ASN A 23 16.74 13.26 18.76
N SER A 24 16.09 12.58 19.69
CA SER A 24 16.60 11.33 20.25
C SER A 24 15.51 10.26 20.13
N ASP A 25 15.75 9.27 19.27
CA ASP A 25 14.91 8.09 19.12
C ASP A 25 15.67 6.87 19.65
N LYS A 26 15.25 6.37 20.81
CA LYS A 26 15.84 5.18 21.44
C LYS A 26 14.78 4.10 21.54
N ARG A 27 15.06 2.95 20.93
CA ARG A 27 14.19 1.80 20.95
C ARG A 27 14.91 0.62 21.59
N HIS A 28 14.28 0.02 22.58
CA HIS A 28 14.73 -1.21 23.22
C HIS A 28 13.71 -2.30 22.88
N GLN A 29 14.15 -3.31 22.17
CA GLN A 29 13.32 -4.44 21.80
C GLN A 29 13.92 -5.73 22.34
N ILE A 30 13.12 -6.46 23.11
CA ILE A 30 13.48 -7.77 23.63
C ILE A 30 12.51 -8.78 23.01
N ASN A 31 13.04 -9.70 22.23
CA ASN A 31 12.29 -10.83 21.68
C ASN A 31 12.80 -12.11 22.31
N THR A 32 11.91 -12.81 23.01
CA THR A 32 12.21 -14.08 23.65
C THR A 32 11.33 -15.16 23.05
N THR A 33 11.93 -16.22 22.56
CA THR A 33 11.23 -17.39 22.07
C THR A 33 11.69 -18.61 22.86
N VAL A 34 10.77 -19.28 23.52
CA VAL A 34 11.01 -20.54 24.21
C VAL A 34 10.14 -21.59 23.53
N TYR A 35 10.71 -22.76 23.25
CA TYR A 35 9.94 -23.87 22.73
C TYR A 35 10.35 -25.18 23.36
N GLY A 36 9.38 -26.08 23.45
CA GLY A 36 9.59 -27.47 23.81
C GLY A 36 9.07 -28.38 22.70
N LEU A 37 9.86 -29.33 22.24
CA LEU A 37 9.47 -30.34 21.26
C LEU A 37 9.54 -31.71 21.88
N VAL A 38 8.44 -32.44 21.82
CA VAL A 38 8.34 -33.83 22.31
C VAL A 38 7.93 -34.72 21.16
N SER A 39 8.72 -35.73 20.88
CA SER A 39 8.35 -36.82 19.96
C SER A 39 7.72 -37.93 20.77
N ILE A 40 6.55 -38.41 20.35
CA ILE A 40 5.82 -39.48 21.07
C ILE A 40 6.38 -40.82 20.63
N PRO A 41 7.11 -41.56 21.51
CA PRO A 41 7.88 -42.74 21.07
C PRO A 41 7.03 -43.88 20.52
N TRP A 42 5.83 -44.06 21.08
CA TRP A 42 4.92 -45.15 20.71
C TRP A 42 4.01 -44.86 19.51
N ILE A 43 4.02 -43.62 18.99
CA ILE A 43 3.30 -43.26 17.77
C ILE A 43 4.31 -42.65 16.79
N LYS A 44 4.81 -43.46 15.87
CA LYS A 44 5.79 -43.01 14.89
C LYS A 44 5.27 -41.82 14.10
N GLY A 45 6.05 -40.74 14.07
CA GLY A 45 5.73 -39.50 13.32
C GLY A 45 4.84 -38.52 14.06
N LEU A 46 4.43 -38.79 15.31
CA LEU A 46 3.67 -37.86 16.14
C LEU A 46 4.61 -37.01 16.99
N THR A 47 4.46 -35.68 16.87
CA THR A 47 5.20 -34.71 17.68
C THR A 47 4.25 -33.69 18.30
N TYR A 48 4.59 -33.23 19.47
CA TYR A 48 3.98 -32.08 20.12
C TYR A 48 5.01 -30.98 20.31
N ARG A 49 4.68 -29.77 19.91
CA ARG A 49 5.53 -28.59 20.10
C ARG A 49 4.75 -27.49 20.79
N LEU A 50 5.29 -27.00 21.90
CA LEU A 50 4.85 -25.78 22.57
C LEU A 50 5.79 -24.65 22.17
N ASN A 51 5.25 -23.56 21.65
CA ASN A 51 6.01 -22.32 21.43
C ASN A 51 5.43 -21.23 22.33
N TYR A 52 6.30 -20.51 23.02
CA TYR A 52 5.97 -19.27 23.69
C TYR A 52 6.90 -18.17 23.17
N ASN A 53 6.30 -17.11 22.66
CA ASN A 53 7.02 -15.91 22.23
C ASN A 53 6.56 -14.73 23.07
N TYR A 54 7.52 -13.94 23.54
CA TYR A 54 7.27 -12.69 24.23
C TYR A 54 8.13 -11.59 23.62
N THR A 55 7.47 -10.51 23.18
CA THR A 55 8.13 -9.32 22.66
C THR A 55 7.80 -8.14 23.56
N LEU A 56 8.82 -7.47 24.06
CA LEU A 56 8.74 -6.19 24.72
C LEU A 56 9.38 -5.14 23.81
N ASP A 57 8.69 -4.05 23.56
CA ASP A 57 9.15 -2.94 22.73
C ASP A 57 8.93 -1.65 23.50
N ALA A 58 10.01 -1.01 23.94
CA ALA A 58 10.01 0.27 24.65
C ALA A 58 10.68 1.33 23.77
N LYS A 59 9.95 2.35 23.38
CA LYS A 59 10.41 3.43 22.52
C LYS A 59 10.35 4.76 23.24
N ASN A 60 11.47 5.47 23.25
CA ASN A 60 11.62 6.81 23.82
C ASN A 60 11.91 7.79 22.70
N LEU A 61 10.97 8.67 22.42
CA LEU A 61 11.05 9.70 21.40
C LEU A 61 11.15 11.05 22.08
N TYR A 62 12.28 11.72 21.94
CA TYR A 62 12.52 13.06 22.48
C TYR A 62 12.80 13.99 21.32
N ASN A 63 12.13 15.11 21.31
CA ASN A 63 12.26 16.12 20.29
C ASN A 63 12.36 17.50 20.94
N TYR A 64 13.23 18.33 20.39
CA TYR A 64 13.33 19.73 20.74
C TYR A 64 13.56 20.56 19.49
N SER A 65 12.67 21.50 19.22
CA SER A 65 12.82 22.52 18.19
C SER A 65 12.84 23.90 18.81
N ARG A 66 13.90 24.65 18.59
CA ARG A 66 14.13 25.96 19.19
C ARG A 66 13.17 27.04 18.67
N TYR A 67 12.63 26.87 17.45
CA TYR A 67 11.90 27.90 16.72
C TYR A 67 10.43 27.61 16.48
N GLU A 68 9.93 26.44 16.88
CA GLU A 68 8.51 26.13 16.78
C GLU A 68 7.67 26.83 17.86
N ALA A 69 6.33 26.74 17.73
CA ALA A 69 5.36 27.38 18.62
C ALA A 69 5.57 28.90 18.74
N SER A 70 5.47 29.61 17.61
CA SER A 70 5.64 31.06 17.53
C SER A 70 7.08 31.50 17.84
N GLN A 71 8.07 30.69 17.49
CA GLN A 71 9.49 30.95 17.63
C GLN A 71 10.02 30.96 19.08
N GLN A 72 9.23 30.47 20.02
CA GLN A 72 9.62 30.38 21.42
C GLN A 72 10.04 28.98 21.86
N GLY A 73 10.14 28.06 20.92
CA GLY A 73 10.57 26.68 21.15
C GLY A 73 9.45 25.72 21.54
N GLU A 74 9.66 24.47 21.13
CA GLU A 74 8.80 23.35 21.47
C GLU A 74 9.67 22.14 21.84
N ALA A 75 9.31 21.43 22.90
CA ALA A 75 9.95 20.16 23.24
C ALA A 75 8.91 19.10 23.60
N SER A 76 9.25 17.84 23.36
CA SER A 76 8.40 16.72 23.74
C SER A 76 9.23 15.52 24.22
N LYS A 77 8.64 14.76 25.13
CA LYS A 77 9.05 13.41 25.51
C LYS A 77 7.88 12.47 25.37
N GLN A 78 8.08 11.44 24.56
CA GLN A 78 7.11 10.39 24.36
C GLN A 78 7.71 9.04 24.76
N HIS A 79 6.96 8.30 25.55
CA HIS A 79 7.29 6.94 25.96
C HIS A 79 6.19 6.01 25.47
N ASP A 80 6.59 5.07 24.60
CA ASP A 80 5.70 4.03 24.06
C ASP A 80 6.16 2.69 24.59
N ASN A 81 5.26 1.94 25.20
CA ASN A 81 5.51 0.58 25.66
C ASN A 81 4.54 -0.38 24.97
N SER A 82 5.05 -1.39 24.32
CA SER A 82 4.24 -2.46 23.73
C SER A 82 4.73 -3.81 24.21
N SER A 83 3.83 -4.64 24.67
CA SER A 83 4.10 -6.04 24.97
C SER A 83 3.18 -6.95 24.19
N VAL A 84 3.76 -7.97 23.56
CA VAL A 84 3.04 -9.00 22.83
C VAL A 84 3.48 -10.36 23.31
N TRP A 85 2.54 -11.21 23.67
CA TRP A 85 2.82 -12.62 23.88
C TRP A 85 2.00 -13.49 22.92
N LEU A 86 2.59 -14.59 22.52
CA LEU A 86 2.02 -15.62 21.66
C LEU A 86 2.31 -16.98 22.26
N LEU A 87 1.29 -17.82 22.37
CA LEU A 87 1.40 -19.21 22.81
C LEU A 87 0.78 -20.11 21.74
N ASP A 88 1.58 -21.05 21.21
CA ASP A 88 1.14 -22.06 20.25
C ASP A 88 1.33 -23.46 20.82
N ASN A 89 0.27 -24.26 20.76
CA ASN A 89 0.30 -25.70 20.93
C ASN A 89 0.12 -26.34 19.57
N ILE A 90 1.13 -27.09 19.13
CA ILE A 90 1.19 -27.68 17.78
C ILE A 90 1.33 -29.19 17.93
N VAL A 91 0.34 -29.91 17.43
CA VAL A 91 0.41 -31.37 17.27
C VAL A 91 0.60 -31.66 15.80
N ASN A 92 1.67 -32.37 15.46
CA ASN A 92 1.95 -32.74 14.08
C ASN A 92 2.14 -34.25 13.97
N TYR A 93 1.47 -34.87 12.99
CA TYR A 93 1.61 -36.25 12.61
C TYR A 93 2.09 -36.37 11.17
N THR A 94 3.23 -37.00 10.95
CA THR A 94 3.79 -37.23 9.61
C THR A 94 4.14 -38.70 9.46
N ASN A 95 3.57 -39.35 8.46
CA ASN A 95 3.86 -40.75 8.18
C ASN A 95 3.70 -41.06 6.68
N SER A 96 4.34 -42.15 6.26
CA SER A 96 4.24 -42.67 4.90
C SER A 96 4.01 -44.19 4.95
N PHE A 97 3.03 -44.66 4.18
CA PHE A 97 2.62 -46.05 4.09
C PHE A 97 2.60 -46.48 2.61
N GLY A 98 3.67 -47.11 2.14
CA GLY A 98 3.81 -47.44 0.72
C GLY A 98 3.74 -46.17 -0.16
N LYS A 99 2.71 -46.06 -0.99
CA LYS A 99 2.48 -44.92 -1.88
C LYS A 99 1.75 -43.72 -1.21
N HIS A 100 1.33 -43.88 0.03
CA HIS A 100 0.55 -42.88 0.75
C HIS A 100 1.47 -42.11 1.69
N ALA A 101 1.52 -40.80 1.57
CA ALA A 101 2.17 -39.90 2.53
C ALA A 101 1.13 -38.93 3.12
N ILE A 102 1.09 -38.83 4.43
CA ILE A 102 0.15 -37.97 5.15
C ILE A 102 0.91 -37.07 6.13
N ASN A 103 0.51 -35.80 6.17
CA ASN A 103 0.92 -34.85 7.19
C ASN A 103 -0.35 -34.18 7.73
N ALA A 104 -0.59 -34.32 9.04
CA ALA A 104 -1.71 -33.70 9.72
C ALA A 104 -1.17 -32.80 10.84
N THR A 105 -1.60 -31.56 10.89
CA THR A 105 -1.18 -30.57 11.89
C THR A 105 -2.41 -29.97 12.54
N PHE A 106 -2.46 -30.04 13.88
CA PHE A 106 -3.43 -29.30 14.69
C PHE A 106 -2.70 -28.20 15.45
N VAL A 107 -3.25 -27.00 15.44
CA VAL A 107 -2.73 -25.85 16.19
C VAL A 107 -3.83 -25.28 17.06
N TYR A 108 -3.50 -25.00 18.31
CA TYR A 108 -4.30 -24.18 19.21
C TYR A 108 -3.40 -23.06 19.74
N GLY A 109 -3.73 -21.83 19.40
CA GLY A 109 -2.89 -20.68 19.75
C GLY A 109 -3.69 -19.51 20.29
N ALA A 110 -3.02 -18.72 21.12
CA ALA A 110 -3.56 -17.49 21.67
C ALA A 110 -2.49 -16.40 21.68
N SER A 111 -2.90 -15.16 21.47
CA SER A 111 -2.01 -14.01 21.59
C SER A 111 -2.71 -12.83 22.24
N ARG A 112 -1.92 -11.96 22.86
CA ARG A 112 -2.38 -10.70 23.41
C ARG A 112 -1.34 -9.63 23.20
N GLN A 113 -1.80 -8.48 22.76
CA GLN A 113 -1.02 -7.24 22.71
C GLN A 113 -1.55 -6.28 23.77
N ALA A 114 -0.64 -5.65 24.51
CA ALA A 114 -0.92 -4.52 25.37
C ALA A 114 0.02 -3.37 24.98
N TYR A 115 -0.52 -2.17 24.95
CA TYR A 115 0.21 -0.96 24.60
C TYR A 115 -0.19 0.15 25.54
N ASP A 116 0.77 0.95 25.96
CA ASP A 116 0.57 2.23 26.61
C ASP A 116 1.53 3.28 26.07
N ASN A 117 1.05 4.53 26.07
CA ASN A 117 1.79 5.68 25.57
C ASN A 117 1.59 6.85 26.53
N THR A 118 2.66 7.60 26.76
CA THR A 118 2.61 8.91 27.42
C THR A 118 3.43 9.90 26.62
N LEU A 119 2.80 11.03 26.27
CA LEU A 119 3.41 12.19 25.64
C LEU A 119 3.32 13.37 26.59
N ALA A 120 4.48 13.93 26.97
CA ALA A 120 4.60 15.21 27.61
C ALA A 120 5.20 16.22 26.61
N LYS A 121 4.56 17.38 26.46
CA LYS A 121 4.94 18.43 25.52
C LYS A 121 4.98 19.78 26.23
N GLY A 122 6.04 20.55 25.98
CA GLY A 122 6.19 21.92 26.42
C GLY A 122 6.33 22.86 25.21
N GLN A 123 5.69 24.01 25.28
CA GLN A 123 5.75 25.06 24.26
C GLN A 123 5.97 26.43 24.93
N GLN A 124 6.60 27.34 24.19
CA GLN A 124 6.93 28.68 24.66
C GLN A 124 7.88 28.65 25.87
N TYR A 125 9.14 28.36 25.58
CA TYR A 125 10.21 28.31 26.58
C TYR A 125 10.76 29.72 26.91
N THR A 126 11.00 29.98 28.18
CA THR A 126 11.72 31.18 28.65
C THR A 126 13.21 31.07 28.39
N SER A 127 13.74 29.85 28.34
CA SER A 127 15.15 29.54 28.03
C SER A 127 15.23 28.33 27.15
N THR A 128 16.09 28.36 26.14
CA THR A 128 16.30 27.26 25.17
C THR A 128 17.43 26.32 25.57
N VAL A 129 18.07 26.51 26.73
CA VAL A 129 19.30 25.79 27.13
C VAL A 129 19.02 24.33 27.51
N THR A 130 17.88 24.06 28.15
CA THR A 130 17.56 22.72 28.67
C THR A 130 16.94 21.79 27.64
N GLY A 131 16.44 22.32 26.51
CA GLY A 131 15.77 21.56 25.47
C GLY A 131 14.65 20.66 26.02
N TYR A 132 14.64 19.40 25.60
CA TYR A 132 13.64 18.43 26.11
C TYR A 132 13.97 17.93 27.54
N ASN A 133 15.09 18.31 28.15
CA ASN A 133 15.47 17.78 29.47
C ASN A 133 14.66 18.40 30.63
N ASP A 134 14.08 19.59 30.42
CA ASP A 134 13.22 20.22 31.41
C ASP A 134 11.98 20.86 30.74
N LEU A 135 10.91 20.07 30.61
CA LEU A 135 9.65 20.53 30.07
C LEU A 135 8.90 21.47 31.02
N GLY A 136 9.30 21.52 32.30
CA GLY A 136 8.70 22.37 33.32
C GLY A 136 8.94 23.87 33.09
N GLN A 137 9.95 24.24 32.30
CA GLN A 137 10.24 25.64 31.94
C GLN A 137 9.33 26.21 30.84
N ALA A 138 8.51 25.35 30.20
CA ALA A 138 7.58 25.81 29.19
C ALA A 138 6.35 26.47 29.81
N ILE A 139 5.90 27.58 29.19
CA ILE A 139 4.69 28.28 29.61
C ILE A 139 3.45 27.43 29.38
N ILE A 140 3.39 26.72 28.23
CA ILE A 140 2.30 25.81 27.88
C ILE A 140 2.78 24.38 28.04
N GLN A 141 2.17 23.66 28.97
CA GLN A 141 2.48 22.24 29.19
C GLN A 141 1.27 21.39 28.86
N THR A 142 1.49 20.32 28.12
CA THR A 142 0.44 19.37 27.74
C THR A 142 0.88 17.95 28.03
N ILE A 143 0.02 17.17 28.67
CA ILE A 143 0.23 15.75 28.91
C ILE A 143 -0.92 14.98 28.25
N ARG A 144 -0.59 13.93 27.51
CA ARG A 144 -1.55 12.99 26.91
C ARG A 144 -1.08 11.58 27.17
N SER A 145 -2.04 10.69 27.41
CA SER A 145 -1.76 9.26 27.51
C SER A 145 -2.84 8.44 26.83
N SER A 146 -2.47 7.28 26.35
CA SER A 146 -3.39 6.30 25.78
C SER A 146 -2.94 4.88 26.09
N ALA A 147 -3.89 3.98 26.19
CA ALA A 147 -3.60 2.57 26.36
C ALA A 147 -4.65 1.70 25.65
N TYR A 148 -4.23 0.50 25.21
CA TYR A 148 -5.15 -0.48 24.67
C TYR A 148 -4.67 -1.91 24.93
N LYS A 149 -5.62 -2.83 24.80
CA LYS A 149 -5.37 -4.28 24.79
C LYS A 149 -6.20 -4.93 23.70
N GLU A 150 -5.62 -5.91 23.03
CA GLU A 150 -6.33 -6.76 22.07
C GLU A 150 -5.86 -8.20 22.19
N SER A 151 -6.73 -9.14 21.87
CA SER A 151 -6.46 -10.57 22.02
C SER A 151 -7.00 -11.35 20.85
N ASN A 152 -6.25 -12.37 20.46
CA ASN A 152 -6.62 -13.34 19.44
C ASN A 152 -6.59 -14.74 20.01
N LEU A 153 -7.47 -15.60 19.52
CA LEU A 153 -7.51 -17.03 19.79
C LEU A 153 -7.73 -17.75 18.47
N TYR A 154 -6.97 -18.80 18.18
CA TYR A 154 -7.13 -19.52 16.94
C TYR A 154 -6.93 -21.02 17.09
N GLN A 155 -7.63 -21.74 16.23
CA GLN A 155 -7.57 -23.18 16.08
C GLN A 155 -7.42 -23.51 14.61
N MET A 156 -6.55 -24.45 14.27
CA MET A 156 -6.35 -24.87 12.89
C MET A 156 -6.14 -26.38 12.83
N LEU A 157 -6.83 -27.02 11.90
CA LEU A 157 -6.54 -28.38 11.46
C LEU A 157 -6.17 -28.33 9.99
N ARG A 158 -4.96 -28.81 9.65
CA ARG A 158 -4.48 -28.95 8.29
C ARG A 158 -4.07 -30.37 8.03
N THR A 159 -4.51 -30.93 6.92
CA THR A 159 -4.11 -32.24 6.42
C THR A 159 -3.59 -32.12 5.01
N SER A 160 -2.40 -32.63 4.77
CA SER A 160 -1.82 -32.78 3.44
C SER A 160 -1.67 -34.26 3.15
N TYR A 161 -2.19 -34.71 2.03
CA TYR A 161 -2.13 -36.08 1.56
C TYR A 161 -1.53 -36.13 0.17
N ASN A 162 -0.61 -37.06 -0.02
CA ASN A 162 0.07 -37.31 -1.28
C ASN A 162 0.00 -38.80 -1.58
N TYR A 163 -0.56 -39.13 -2.74
CA TYR A 163 -0.59 -40.49 -3.26
C TYR A 163 0.33 -40.64 -4.46
N ASP A 164 1.34 -41.51 -4.31
CA ASP A 164 2.32 -41.87 -5.36
C ASP A 164 3.04 -40.65 -5.97
N SER A 165 3.09 -39.53 -5.26
CA SER A 165 3.56 -38.24 -5.75
C SER A 165 2.84 -37.76 -7.03
N LYS A 166 1.65 -38.28 -7.32
CA LYS A 166 0.79 -37.95 -8.45
C LYS A 166 -0.38 -37.11 -8.05
N TYR A 167 -1.09 -37.51 -6.98
CA TYR A 167 -2.30 -36.84 -6.51
C TYR A 167 -2.02 -36.21 -5.18
N LEU A 168 -2.23 -34.90 -5.12
CA LEU A 168 -1.97 -34.07 -3.95
C LEU A 168 -3.27 -33.47 -3.46
N LEU A 169 -3.54 -33.60 -2.18
CA LEU A 169 -4.67 -32.96 -1.51
C LEU A 169 -4.16 -32.21 -0.28
N THR A 170 -4.57 -30.97 -0.14
CA THR A 170 -4.40 -30.23 1.12
C THR A 170 -5.76 -29.70 1.55
N ALA A 171 -6.17 -29.97 2.79
CA ALA A 171 -7.38 -29.41 3.38
C ALA A 171 -7.02 -28.70 4.68
N THR A 172 -7.55 -27.51 4.89
CA THR A 172 -7.34 -26.72 6.10
C THR A 172 -8.67 -26.19 6.60
N LEU A 173 -8.91 -26.30 7.90
CA LEU A 173 -9.99 -25.64 8.59
C LEU A 173 -9.40 -24.78 9.70
N ARG A 174 -9.59 -23.47 9.61
CA ARG A 174 -9.09 -22.51 10.59
C ARG A 174 -10.26 -21.74 11.20
N ARG A 175 -10.24 -21.62 12.51
CA ARG A 175 -11.17 -20.80 13.29
C ARG A 175 -10.36 -19.73 14.01
N ASP A 176 -10.64 -18.46 13.75
CA ASP A 176 -9.97 -17.32 14.38
C ASP A 176 -10.97 -16.50 15.18
N GLY A 177 -10.55 -16.06 16.35
CA GLY A 177 -11.30 -15.16 17.20
C GLY A 177 -10.50 -13.88 17.49
N PHE A 178 -11.19 -12.74 17.45
CA PHE A 178 -10.59 -11.43 17.72
C PHE A 178 -11.46 -10.59 18.66
N SER A 179 -10.82 -9.98 19.64
CA SER A 179 -11.52 -9.20 20.70
C SER A 179 -12.24 -7.94 20.18
N GLY A 180 -11.91 -7.44 18.99
CA GLY A 180 -12.48 -6.21 18.40
C GLY A 180 -13.89 -6.36 17.84
N PHE A 181 -14.34 -7.61 17.59
CA PHE A 181 -15.68 -7.90 17.10
C PHE A 181 -16.74 -7.98 18.19
N ALA A 182 -18.00 -7.95 17.79
CA ALA A 182 -19.16 -8.09 18.66
C ALA A 182 -19.15 -9.44 19.39
N GLU A 183 -19.81 -9.52 20.51
CA GLU A 183 -19.77 -10.69 21.42
C GLU A 183 -20.11 -11.99 20.70
N ASN A 184 -21.17 -11.99 19.88
CA ASN A 184 -21.63 -13.17 19.15
C ASN A 184 -20.89 -13.44 17.84
N HIS A 185 -20.01 -12.53 17.40
CA HIS A 185 -19.32 -12.58 16.10
C HIS A 185 -17.79 -12.53 16.20
N LYS A 186 -17.24 -12.79 17.39
CA LYS A 186 -15.78 -12.78 17.61
C LYS A 186 -15.03 -13.79 16.77
N PHE A 187 -15.67 -14.92 16.43
CA PHE A 187 -15.06 -16.02 15.71
C PHE A 187 -15.49 -16.09 14.27
N GLY A 188 -14.51 -16.24 13.38
CA GLY A 188 -14.69 -16.59 11.97
C GLY A 188 -14.18 -17.99 11.67
N LEU A 189 -14.75 -18.66 10.67
CA LEU A 189 -14.34 -19.97 10.18
C LEU A 189 -13.85 -19.86 8.74
N PHE A 190 -12.65 -20.36 8.46
CA PHE A 190 -11.93 -20.18 7.22
C PHE A 190 -11.47 -21.55 6.67
N PRO A 191 -12.30 -22.22 5.87
CA PRO A 191 -11.94 -23.46 5.20
C PRO A 191 -11.11 -23.19 3.95
N SER A 192 -10.20 -24.13 3.63
CA SER A 192 -9.53 -24.16 2.33
C SER A 192 -9.26 -25.60 1.89
N VAL A 193 -9.27 -25.80 0.57
CA VAL A 193 -8.93 -27.07 -0.07
C VAL A 193 -8.09 -26.79 -1.31
N GLY A 194 -7.04 -27.57 -1.51
CA GLY A 194 -6.20 -27.52 -2.69
C GLY A 194 -5.97 -28.92 -3.24
N LEU A 195 -6.08 -29.05 -4.56
CA LEU A 195 -5.86 -30.27 -5.33
C LEU A 195 -4.68 -30.07 -6.28
N GLY A 196 -3.86 -31.08 -6.42
CA GLY A 196 -2.78 -31.10 -7.40
C GLY A 196 -2.72 -32.45 -8.09
N TRP A 197 -2.57 -32.42 -9.41
CA TRP A 197 -2.39 -33.62 -10.22
C TRP A 197 -1.11 -33.47 -11.06
N VAL A 198 -0.14 -34.34 -10.77
CA VAL A 198 1.15 -34.37 -11.49
C VAL A 198 0.99 -35.29 -12.72
N LEU A 199 0.54 -34.68 -13.82
CA LEU A 199 0.26 -35.36 -15.08
C LEU A 199 1.49 -36.04 -15.67
N SER A 200 2.67 -35.41 -15.57
CA SER A 200 3.93 -35.97 -16.08
C SER A 200 4.33 -37.31 -15.44
N ARG A 201 3.70 -37.68 -14.31
CA ARG A 201 3.94 -39.00 -13.67
C ARG A 201 2.92 -40.05 -14.06
N GLU A 202 1.98 -39.74 -14.93
CA GLU A 202 1.01 -40.71 -15.42
C GLU A 202 1.60 -41.56 -16.53
N ALA A 203 1.16 -42.84 -16.62
CA ALA A 203 1.69 -43.77 -17.58
C ALA A 203 1.54 -43.32 -19.04
N PHE A 204 0.48 -42.59 -19.35
CA PHE A 204 0.22 -42.10 -20.71
C PHE A 204 1.12 -40.90 -21.12
N LEU A 205 1.85 -40.28 -20.18
CA LEU A 205 2.83 -39.23 -20.44
C LEU A 205 4.27 -39.63 -20.11
N SER A 206 4.50 -40.82 -19.56
CA SER A 206 5.81 -41.27 -19.12
C SER A 206 6.86 -41.39 -20.24
N GLU A 207 6.42 -41.53 -21.51
CA GLU A 207 7.28 -41.61 -22.69
C GLU A 207 7.56 -40.24 -23.33
N ALA A 208 6.96 -39.16 -22.81
CA ALA A 208 7.16 -37.82 -23.35
C ALA A 208 8.48 -37.21 -22.84
N GLU A 209 9.61 -37.59 -23.40
CA GLU A 209 10.97 -37.20 -23.02
C GLU A 209 11.20 -35.66 -22.96
N PHE A 210 10.37 -34.89 -23.68
CA PHE A 210 10.47 -33.44 -23.69
C PHE A 210 9.82 -32.78 -22.44
N MET A 211 9.03 -33.55 -21.66
CA MET A 211 8.23 -33.09 -20.55
C MET A 211 8.86 -33.51 -19.22
N ASP A 212 9.50 -32.58 -18.52
CA ASP A 212 10.11 -32.88 -17.22
C ASP A 212 9.07 -32.83 -16.09
N ASN A 213 8.15 -31.87 -16.15
CA ASN A 213 7.04 -31.73 -15.20
C ASN A 213 5.83 -31.10 -15.86
N LEU A 214 4.65 -31.63 -15.55
CA LEU A 214 3.37 -31.02 -15.85
C LEU A 214 2.42 -31.28 -14.69
N LYS A 215 1.95 -30.22 -14.04
CA LYS A 215 1.09 -30.32 -12.87
C LYS A 215 -0.09 -29.37 -13.00
N LEU A 216 -1.29 -29.88 -12.83
CA LEU A 216 -2.51 -29.08 -12.69
C LEU A 216 -2.77 -28.81 -11.21
N ARG A 217 -3.25 -27.61 -10.91
CA ARG A 217 -3.65 -27.17 -9.58
C ARG A 217 -5.04 -26.58 -9.62
N ALA A 218 -5.82 -26.87 -8.59
CA ALA A 218 -7.08 -26.17 -8.32
C ALA A 218 -7.21 -25.96 -6.82
N SER A 219 -7.60 -24.79 -6.42
CA SER A 219 -7.84 -24.50 -5.01
C SER A 219 -9.04 -23.59 -4.79
N PHE A 220 -9.63 -23.79 -3.62
CA PHE A 220 -10.64 -22.92 -3.04
C PHE A 220 -10.22 -22.58 -1.61
N GLY A 221 -10.33 -21.33 -1.23
CA GLY A 221 -10.03 -20.90 0.13
C GLY A 221 -10.88 -19.72 0.56
N VAL A 222 -11.18 -19.67 1.84
CA VAL A 222 -11.82 -18.53 2.49
C VAL A 222 -10.82 -17.93 3.48
N THR A 223 -10.59 -16.63 3.36
CA THR A 223 -9.79 -15.85 4.31
C THR A 223 -10.63 -14.80 4.99
N GLY A 224 -10.23 -14.40 6.19
CA GLY A 224 -10.91 -13.36 6.96
C GLY A 224 -10.03 -12.14 7.17
N ASN A 225 -10.63 -10.96 7.10
CA ASN A 225 -10.01 -9.72 7.51
C ASN A 225 -10.66 -9.20 8.79
N GLN A 226 -9.82 -8.80 9.75
CA GLN A 226 -10.32 -8.33 11.05
C GLN A 226 -10.51 -6.82 11.05
N THR A 227 -11.47 -6.37 11.87
CA THR A 227 -11.68 -4.93 12.12
C THR A 227 -10.60 -4.36 13.03
N SER A 228 -10.57 -3.04 13.20
CA SER A 228 -9.74 -2.42 14.23
C SER A 228 -10.28 -2.74 15.64
N ARG A 229 -9.41 -2.61 16.64
CA ARG A 229 -9.79 -2.86 18.06
C ARG A 229 -10.98 -1.99 18.49
N TYR A 230 -11.83 -2.54 19.32
CA TYR A 230 -13.02 -1.85 19.88
C TYR A 230 -14.04 -1.34 18.87
N SER A 231 -13.98 -1.79 17.62
CA SER A 231 -14.87 -1.28 16.55
C SER A 231 -16.34 -1.59 16.79
N SER A 232 -16.66 -2.66 17.49
CA SER A 232 -18.04 -3.02 17.84
C SER A 232 -18.62 -2.21 19.00
N LEU A 233 -17.78 -1.48 19.74
CA LEU A 233 -18.19 -0.72 20.92
C LEU A 233 -18.51 0.74 20.59
N ALA A 234 -19.43 1.32 21.35
CA ALA A 234 -19.61 2.77 21.35
C ALA A 234 -18.33 3.46 21.86
N LYS A 235 -17.99 4.58 21.25
CA LYS A 235 -16.87 5.41 21.68
C LYS A 235 -17.37 6.79 22.09
N VAL A 236 -16.99 7.17 23.31
CA VAL A 236 -17.15 8.54 23.83
C VAL A 236 -15.77 9.16 23.94
N GLU A 237 -15.61 10.35 23.45
CA GLU A 237 -14.36 11.11 23.55
C GLU A 237 -14.51 12.26 24.56
N LEU A 238 -13.57 12.29 25.48
CA LEU A 238 -13.39 13.37 26.46
C LEU A 238 -12.13 14.13 26.06
N ASN A 239 -12.27 15.25 25.39
CA ASN A 239 -11.09 16.00 24.94
C ASN A 239 -11.27 17.51 25.08
N ALA A 240 -10.16 18.23 24.92
CA ALA A 240 -10.13 19.67 24.98
C ALA A 240 -10.97 20.37 23.89
N GLY A 241 -11.26 19.64 22.76
CA GLY A 241 -12.15 20.12 21.69
C GLY A 241 -13.63 20.04 22.05
N SER A 242 -13.99 19.26 23.07
CA SER A 242 -15.36 19.10 23.56
C SER A 242 -15.61 19.99 24.80
N LYS A 243 -14.94 21.14 24.92
CA LYS A 243 -15.13 22.05 26.02
C LYS A 243 -16.48 22.76 25.93
N TYR A 244 -17.18 22.83 27.05
CA TYR A 244 -18.40 23.63 27.24
C TYR A 244 -18.09 24.85 28.10
N VAL A 245 -18.57 25.99 27.66
CA VAL A 245 -18.41 27.26 28.38
C VAL A 245 -19.69 27.54 29.15
N PHE A 246 -19.58 27.68 30.46
CA PHE A 246 -20.70 28.02 31.32
C PHE A 246 -20.70 29.54 31.65
N GLY A 247 -21.88 30.14 31.63
CA GLY A 247 -22.09 31.54 32.02
C GLY A 247 -21.42 32.54 31.06
N ASP A 248 -20.72 33.52 31.62
CA ASP A 248 -20.05 34.62 30.93
C ASP A 248 -18.70 34.26 30.27
N GLY A 249 -18.36 33.00 30.22
CA GLY A 249 -17.09 32.53 29.63
C GLY A 249 -15.93 32.44 30.62
N ALA A 250 -16.15 32.71 31.92
CA ALA A 250 -15.10 32.68 32.95
C ALA A 250 -14.63 31.25 33.29
N SER A 251 -15.43 30.21 33.00
CA SER A 251 -15.06 28.83 33.25
C SER A 251 -15.39 27.91 32.09
N THR A 252 -14.48 26.96 31.79
CA THR A 252 -14.71 25.92 30.81
C THR A 252 -14.66 24.55 31.48
N SER A 253 -15.60 23.68 31.14
CA SER A 253 -15.60 22.27 31.55
C SER A 253 -15.34 21.35 30.36
N ILE A 254 -14.63 20.28 30.59
CA ILE A 254 -14.44 19.23 29.55
C ILE A 254 -15.78 18.50 29.38
N GLY A 255 -16.33 18.59 28.20
CA GLY A 255 -17.53 17.86 27.81
C GLY A 255 -17.19 16.47 27.25
N SER A 256 -18.22 15.69 27.03
CA SER A 256 -18.13 14.37 26.34
C SER A 256 -18.84 14.44 25.01
N THR A 257 -18.19 13.92 23.96
CA THR A 257 -18.79 13.78 22.63
C THR A 257 -18.87 12.31 22.28
N VAL A 258 -20.04 11.86 21.86
CA VAL A 258 -20.21 10.50 21.37
C VAL A 258 -19.68 10.45 19.93
N MET A 259 -18.63 9.64 19.70
CA MET A 259 -17.91 9.59 18.43
C MET A 259 -18.38 8.48 17.52
N ARG A 260 -18.79 7.35 18.08
CA ARG A 260 -19.15 6.18 17.30
C ARG A 260 -20.26 5.40 17.97
N MET A 261 -21.24 4.99 17.17
CA MET A 261 -22.30 4.09 17.59
C MET A 261 -21.78 2.64 17.71
N SER A 262 -22.27 1.89 18.69
CA SER A 262 -21.98 0.45 18.79
C SER A 262 -22.67 -0.33 17.67
N ASN A 263 -22.00 -1.40 17.22
CA ASN A 263 -22.61 -2.37 16.31
C ASN A 263 -22.43 -3.78 16.88
N LYS A 264 -23.53 -4.38 17.35
CA LYS A 264 -23.55 -5.72 17.95
C LYS A 264 -23.48 -6.86 16.93
N ASP A 265 -23.65 -6.54 15.63
CA ASP A 265 -23.62 -7.50 14.53
C ASP A 265 -22.31 -7.44 13.72
N LEU A 266 -21.34 -6.64 14.18
CA LEU A 266 -20.05 -6.49 13.51
C LEU A 266 -19.27 -7.81 13.51
N LYS A 267 -19.00 -8.32 12.31
CA LYS A 267 -18.37 -9.61 12.06
C LYS A 267 -17.20 -9.51 11.08
N TRP A 268 -16.53 -10.62 10.85
CA TRP A 268 -15.42 -10.77 9.93
C TRP A 268 -15.83 -10.41 8.48
N GLU A 269 -15.02 -9.62 7.83
CA GLU A 269 -15.00 -9.51 6.38
C GLU A 269 -14.39 -10.79 5.82
N THR A 270 -14.97 -11.37 4.77
CA THR A 270 -14.55 -12.65 4.23
C THR A 270 -14.28 -12.58 2.73
N THR A 271 -13.15 -13.14 2.33
CA THR A 271 -12.78 -13.30 0.91
C THR A 271 -12.74 -14.77 0.55
N ALA A 272 -13.60 -15.17 -0.39
CA ALA A 272 -13.59 -16.49 -0.99
C ALA A 272 -12.87 -16.43 -2.34
N GLU A 273 -11.84 -17.26 -2.52
CA GLU A 273 -11.03 -17.30 -3.73
C GLU A 273 -11.04 -18.68 -4.36
N TYR A 274 -11.20 -18.72 -5.67
CA TYR A 274 -10.96 -19.87 -6.54
C TYR A 274 -9.70 -19.58 -7.35
N ASN A 275 -8.78 -20.54 -7.39
CA ASN A 275 -7.58 -20.47 -8.21
C ASN A 275 -7.44 -21.78 -9.00
N VAL A 276 -7.12 -21.67 -10.29
CA VAL A 276 -6.76 -22.81 -11.15
C VAL A 276 -5.44 -22.46 -11.82
N GLY A 277 -4.49 -23.38 -11.74
CA GLY A 277 -3.14 -23.15 -12.26
C GLY A 277 -2.55 -24.39 -12.91
N ILE A 278 -1.55 -24.14 -13.73
CA ILE A 278 -0.71 -25.13 -14.37
C ILE A 278 0.76 -24.79 -14.13
N ASP A 279 1.53 -25.77 -13.64
CA ASP A 279 2.99 -25.69 -13.54
C ASP A 279 3.59 -26.61 -14.59
N PHE A 280 4.59 -26.15 -15.32
CA PHE A 280 5.25 -26.93 -16.35
C PHE A 280 6.76 -26.72 -16.40
N SER A 281 7.45 -27.78 -16.84
CA SER A 281 8.87 -27.79 -17.14
C SER A 281 9.12 -28.71 -18.34
N PHE A 282 9.80 -28.18 -19.35
CA PHE A 282 10.05 -28.86 -20.60
C PHE A 282 11.52 -28.76 -21.00
N PHE A 283 11.96 -29.74 -21.82
CA PHE A 283 13.27 -29.77 -22.48
C PHE A 283 14.45 -29.75 -21.50
N LYS A 284 14.40 -30.56 -20.43
CA LYS A 284 15.38 -30.61 -19.35
C LYS A 284 15.52 -29.27 -18.66
N GLU A 285 14.35 -28.75 -18.23
CA GLU A 285 14.20 -27.47 -17.54
C GLU A 285 14.62 -26.21 -18.35
N ARG A 286 14.75 -26.37 -19.69
CA ARG A 286 15.03 -25.22 -20.55
C ARG A 286 13.87 -24.25 -20.69
N LEU A 287 12.66 -24.74 -20.50
CA LEU A 287 11.45 -23.91 -20.42
C LEU A 287 10.67 -24.31 -19.18
N THR A 288 10.49 -23.38 -18.26
CA THR A 288 9.71 -23.57 -17.04
C THR A 288 8.66 -22.47 -16.91
N GLY A 289 7.56 -22.75 -16.26
CA GLY A 289 6.58 -21.71 -16.03
C GLY A 289 5.40 -22.14 -15.18
N SER A 290 4.62 -21.15 -14.83
CA SER A 290 3.28 -21.30 -14.25
C SER A 290 2.32 -20.32 -14.88
N ILE A 291 1.07 -20.74 -14.97
CA ILE A 291 -0.07 -19.90 -15.38
C ILE A 291 -1.15 -20.11 -14.33
N ASP A 292 -1.59 -19.03 -13.72
CA ASP A 292 -2.62 -19.02 -12.68
C ASP A 292 -3.75 -18.08 -13.07
N PHE A 293 -4.98 -18.57 -12.97
CA PHE A 293 -6.19 -17.77 -13.05
C PHE A 293 -6.91 -17.81 -11.71
N TYR A 294 -7.26 -16.64 -11.20
CA TYR A 294 -7.99 -16.54 -9.95
C TYR A 294 -9.21 -15.62 -10.01
N ARG A 295 -10.15 -15.91 -9.13
CA ARG A 295 -11.30 -15.06 -8.84
C ARG A 295 -11.55 -15.02 -7.34
N ALA A 296 -11.31 -13.86 -6.74
CA ALA A 296 -11.53 -13.59 -5.33
C ALA A 296 -12.76 -12.70 -5.15
N THR A 297 -13.65 -13.07 -4.22
CA THR A 297 -14.85 -12.31 -3.89
C THR A 297 -14.86 -12.00 -2.41
N THR A 298 -14.79 -10.72 -2.08
CA THR A 298 -14.86 -10.22 -0.70
C THR A 298 -16.30 -9.80 -0.40
N LYS A 299 -16.82 -10.27 0.72
CA LYS A 299 -18.16 -9.97 1.24
C LYS A 299 -18.09 -9.41 2.64
N ASN A 300 -19.13 -8.72 3.07
CA ASN A 300 -19.22 -8.14 4.41
C ASN A 300 -18.07 -7.16 4.66
N LEU A 301 -17.79 -6.28 3.69
CA LEU A 301 -16.73 -5.28 3.82
C LEU A 301 -16.93 -4.45 5.10
N LEU A 302 -15.84 -4.21 5.80
CA LEU A 302 -15.83 -3.41 7.02
C LEU A 302 -15.81 -1.92 6.65
N TRP A 303 -16.97 -1.30 6.61
CA TRP A 303 -17.17 0.06 6.13
C TRP A 303 -17.78 0.96 7.20
N ASP A 304 -17.41 2.25 7.20
CA ASP A 304 -18.07 3.27 8.00
C ASP A 304 -19.22 3.88 7.20
N VAL A 305 -20.40 3.38 7.44
CA VAL A 305 -21.63 3.87 6.77
C VAL A 305 -22.03 5.19 7.39
N ILE A 306 -22.16 6.22 6.54
CA ILE A 306 -22.63 7.54 6.96
C ILE A 306 -24.11 7.44 7.33
N ILE A 307 -24.49 8.01 8.47
CA ILE A 307 -25.85 8.05 8.97
C ILE A 307 -26.29 9.49 9.24
N PRO A 308 -27.59 9.78 9.21
CA PRO A 308 -28.09 11.13 9.47
C PRO A 308 -27.62 11.68 10.82
N THR A 309 -27.07 12.90 10.83
CA THR A 309 -26.48 13.53 12.03
C THR A 309 -27.49 13.76 13.15
N MET A 310 -28.79 13.74 12.85
CA MET A 310 -29.85 13.77 13.86
C MET A 310 -29.84 12.59 14.84
N THR A 311 -29.12 11.50 14.49
CA THR A 311 -28.89 10.36 15.40
C THR A 311 -27.86 10.65 16.47
N GLY A 312 -27.16 11.79 16.39
CA GLY A 312 -26.02 12.17 17.24
C GLY A 312 -24.68 11.55 16.81
N PHE A 313 -24.66 10.80 15.69
CA PHE A 313 -23.47 10.14 15.15
C PHE A 313 -23.27 10.50 13.68
N SER A 314 -22.02 10.52 13.22
CA SER A 314 -21.73 10.74 11.80
C SER A 314 -21.70 9.44 11.00
N SER A 315 -21.34 8.33 11.65
CA SER A 315 -21.22 7.02 10.99
C SER A 315 -21.38 5.86 11.97
N VAL A 316 -21.60 4.68 11.41
CA VAL A 316 -21.57 3.39 12.11
C VAL A 316 -20.70 2.40 11.34
N ARG A 317 -19.81 1.68 12.02
CA ARG A 317 -19.02 0.59 11.41
C ARG A 317 -19.92 -0.60 11.15
N SER A 318 -20.07 -1.00 9.89
CA SER A 318 -20.95 -2.09 9.46
C SER A 318 -20.26 -3.01 8.47
N ASN A 319 -20.85 -4.20 8.30
CA ASN A 319 -20.45 -5.17 7.28
C ASN A 319 -21.38 -5.01 6.07
N VAL A 320 -20.94 -4.28 5.06
CA VAL A 320 -21.74 -4.00 3.85
C VAL A 320 -20.90 -4.17 2.60
N GLY A 321 -21.57 -4.35 1.49
CA GLY A 321 -20.92 -4.36 0.18
C GLY A 321 -20.19 -5.66 -0.17
N LYS A 322 -19.81 -5.72 -1.43
CA LYS A 322 -19.15 -6.85 -2.06
C LYS A 322 -18.22 -6.39 -3.17
N LEU A 323 -16.99 -6.87 -3.13
CA LEU A 323 -15.96 -6.64 -4.14
C LEU A 323 -15.56 -7.94 -4.81
N GLN A 324 -15.08 -7.83 -6.04
CA GLN A 324 -14.55 -8.96 -6.79
C GLN A 324 -13.23 -8.55 -7.45
N ASN A 325 -12.24 -9.42 -7.35
CA ASN A 325 -10.99 -9.35 -8.10
C ASN A 325 -10.89 -10.58 -9.01
N THR A 326 -10.50 -10.37 -10.26
CA THR A 326 -10.25 -11.46 -11.21
C THR A 326 -8.93 -11.16 -11.89
N GLY A 327 -8.03 -12.14 -11.92
CA GLY A 327 -6.70 -11.93 -12.47
C GLY A 327 -6.12 -13.15 -13.16
N LEU A 328 -5.09 -12.87 -13.94
CA LEU A 328 -4.24 -13.84 -14.62
C LEU A 328 -2.79 -13.53 -14.28
N GLU A 329 -2.05 -14.53 -13.84
CA GLU A 329 -0.63 -14.45 -13.55
C GLU A 329 0.13 -15.47 -14.39
N ILE A 330 1.23 -15.05 -15.00
CA ILE A 330 2.07 -15.89 -15.84
C ILE A 330 3.52 -15.69 -15.43
N VAL A 331 4.20 -16.76 -15.12
CA VAL A 331 5.65 -16.79 -14.92
C VAL A 331 6.23 -17.73 -15.98
N LEU A 332 7.17 -17.23 -16.79
CA LEU A 332 7.92 -18.03 -17.74
C LEU A 332 9.41 -17.86 -17.44
N GLY A 333 10.12 -18.96 -17.34
CA GLY A 333 11.56 -18.98 -17.19
C GLY A 333 12.18 -19.86 -18.27
N GLY A 334 13.34 -19.48 -18.76
CA GLY A 334 13.98 -20.31 -19.77
C GLY A 334 15.47 -20.05 -19.95
N THR A 335 16.13 -21.04 -20.54
CA THR A 335 17.52 -20.98 -20.98
C THR A 335 17.57 -21.21 -22.49
N PRO A 336 17.24 -20.15 -23.31
CA PRO A 336 17.18 -20.30 -24.77
C PRO A 336 18.50 -20.75 -25.38
N VAL A 337 19.61 -20.27 -24.84
CA VAL A 337 20.94 -20.60 -25.32
C VAL A 337 21.81 -21.06 -24.16
N LYS A 338 22.39 -22.25 -24.30
CA LYS A 338 23.38 -22.81 -23.39
C LYS A 338 24.46 -23.55 -24.18
N THR A 339 25.66 -22.96 -24.16
CA THR A 339 26.87 -23.55 -24.74
C THR A 339 27.91 -23.74 -23.64
N LYS A 340 29.11 -24.21 -24.00
CA LYS A 340 30.21 -24.37 -23.03
C LYS A 340 30.63 -23.05 -22.37
N ASP A 341 30.65 -21.97 -23.15
CA ASP A 341 31.19 -20.66 -22.69
C ASP A 341 30.10 -19.59 -22.54
N PHE A 342 28.92 -19.77 -23.13
CA PHE A 342 27.84 -18.77 -23.12
C PHE A 342 26.54 -19.40 -22.67
N GLN A 343 25.84 -18.69 -21.74
CA GLN A 343 24.51 -19.04 -21.30
C GLN A 343 23.65 -17.75 -21.26
N TRP A 344 22.42 -17.87 -21.75
CA TRP A 344 21.39 -16.86 -21.62
C TRP A 344 20.19 -17.44 -20.88
N ASN A 345 19.86 -16.83 -19.74
CA ASN A 345 18.64 -17.12 -19.01
C ASN A 345 17.69 -15.93 -19.14
N VAL A 346 16.42 -16.21 -19.32
CA VAL A 346 15.36 -15.19 -19.37
C VAL A 346 14.24 -15.59 -18.43
N ARG A 347 13.67 -14.61 -17.73
CA ARG A 347 12.46 -14.80 -16.94
C ARG A 347 11.49 -13.66 -17.23
N LEU A 348 10.25 -14.02 -17.49
CA LEU A 348 9.13 -13.11 -17.68
C LEU A 348 8.12 -13.35 -16.57
N ASN A 349 7.65 -12.27 -15.94
CA ASN A 349 6.52 -12.25 -15.03
C ASN A 349 5.47 -11.31 -15.63
N PHE A 350 4.24 -11.77 -15.73
CA PHE A 350 3.11 -10.98 -16.21
C PHE A 350 1.95 -11.13 -15.23
N SER A 351 1.27 -10.04 -14.91
CA SER A 351 0.07 -10.07 -14.08
C SER A 351 -0.95 -9.03 -14.52
N THR A 352 -2.21 -9.42 -14.44
CA THR A 352 -3.36 -8.51 -14.58
C THR A 352 -4.36 -8.78 -13.47
N ASN A 353 -4.97 -7.73 -12.96
CA ASN A 353 -6.05 -7.80 -11.97
C ASN A 353 -7.15 -6.81 -12.33
N LYS A 354 -8.38 -7.28 -12.41
CA LYS A 354 -9.56 -6.45 -12.58
C LYS A 354 -10.37 -6.45 -11.28
N ASN A 355 -10.39 -5.30 -10.62
CA ASN A 355 -11.23 -5.04 -9.45
C ASN A 355 -12.62 -4.60 -9.91
N LYS A 356 -13.66 -5.00 -9.17
CA LYS A 356 -15.06 -4.65 -9.47
C LYS A 356 -15.87 -4.53 -8.19
N VAL A 357 -16.56 -3.41 -8.00
CA VAL A 357 -17.62 -3.26 -7.01
C VAL A 357 -18.83 -4.07 -7.49
N VAL A 358 -19.29 -5.01 -6.69
CA VAL A 358 -20.42 -5.90 -7.04
C VAL A 358 -21.70 -5.45 -6.34
N SER A 359 -21.57 -4.88 -5.14
CA SER A 359 -22.67 -4.39 -4.31
C SER A 359 -22.11 -3.38 -3.30
N LEU A 360 -22.90 -2.44 -2.87
CA LEU A 360 -22.56 -1.39 -1.90
C LEU A 360 -23.42 -1.50 -0.63
N LEU A 361 -24.54 -0.76 -0.56
CA LEU A 361 -25.39 -0.71 0.63
C LEU A 361 -26.68 -1.53 0.49
N GLY A 362 -26.99 -2.04 -0.70
CA GLY A 362 -28.21 -2.78 -1.00
C GLY A 362 -29.46 -1.89 -1.03
N GLN A 363 -29.30 -0.59 -1.29
CA GLN A 363 -30.40 0.38 -1.35
C GLN A 363 -30.75 0.68 -2.80
N ASP A 364 -32.04 0.84 -3.06
CA ASP A 364 -32.65 1.29 -4.31
C ASP A 364 -33.57 2.46 -3.93
N THR A 365 -33.03 3.69 -3.98
CA THR A 365 -33.73 4.89 -3.52
C THR A 365 -34.51 5.58 -4.64
N ASP A 366 -34.13 5.33 -5.90
CA ASP A 366 -34.81 5.87 -7.08
C ASP A 366 -35.88 4.93 -7.64
N GLY A 367 -35.94 3.67 -7.20
CA GLY A 367 -36.95 2.70 -7.54
C GLY A 367 -36.79 2.09 -8.94
N ASP A 368 -35.57 2.09 -9.50
CA ASP A 368 -35.27 1.54 -10.83
C ASP A 368 -35.09 0.00 -10.81
N GLY A 369 -35.14 -0.63 -9.64
CA GLY A 369 -34.98 -2.07 -9.43
C GLY A 369 -33.52 -2.50 -9.36
N LYS A 370 -32.56 -1.56 -9.26
CA LYS A 370 -31.12 -1.80 -9.08
C LYS A 370 -30.65 -1.14 -7.80
N GLU A 371 -29.49 -1.59 -7.34
CA GLU A 371 -28.84 -0.98 -6.19
C GLU A 371 -28.13 0.32 -6.62
N ASP A 372 -28.28 1.38 -5.81
CA ASP A 372 -27.74 2.71 -6.08
C ASP A 372 -26.21 2.76 -5.99
N ASP A 373 -25.61 3.56 -6.85
CA ASP A 373 -24.22 3.99 -6.76
C ASP A 373 -24.03 4.99 -5.62
N LEU A 374 -22.86 4.99 -4.99
CA LEU A 374 -22.46 6.01 -4.03
C LEU A 374 -21.62 7.09 -4.72
N VAL A 375 -22.27 7.87 -5.59
CA VAL A 375 -21.63 8.88 -6.44
C VAL A 375 -20.80 9.88 -5.64
N ALA A 376 -21.29 10.34 -4.48
CA ALA A 376 -20.58 11.26 -3.60
C ALA A 376 -19.26 10.67 -3.04
N SER A 377 -19.16 9.36 -2.96
CA SER A 377 -17.97 8.62 -2.54
C SER A 377 -17.11 8.16 -3.72
N GLY A 378 -17.54 8.40 -4.96
CA GLY A 378 -16.88 7.93 -6.19
C GLY A 378 -16.92 6.42 -6.36
N LEU A 379 -17.98 5.76 -5.88
CA LEU A 379 -18.16 4.31 -5.92
C LEU A 379 -19.33 3.93 -6.82
N PHE A 380 -19.02 3.14 -7.83
CA PHE A 380 -19.95 2.74 -8.87
C PHE A 380 -20.03 1.23 -8.98
N ILE A 381 -21.25 0.68 -9.00
CA ILE A 381 -21.47 -0.75 -9.16
C ILE A 381 -21.07 -1.17 -10.58
N GLY A 382 -20.25 -2.19 -10.67
CA GLY A 382 -19.70 -2.62 -11.96
C GLY A 382 -18.31 -2.09 -12.27
N GLU A 383 -17.89 -1.03 -11.62
CA GLU A 383 -16.60 -0.35 -11.79
C GLU A 383 -15.58 -0.70 -10.69
N SER A 384 -14.35 -0.24 -10.83
CA SER A 384 -13.30 -0.46 -9.85
C SER A 384 -13.37 0.54 -8.70
N LEU A 385 -12.75 0.20 -7.56
CA LEU A 385 -12.60 1.13 -6.44
C LEU A 385 -11.78 2.39 -6.80
N GLY A 386 -10.90 2.29 -7.79
CA GLY A 386 -10.09 3.39 -8.27
C GLY A 386 -10.70 4.12 -9.47
N THR A 387 -11.99 4.05 -9.66
CA THR A 387 -12.71 4.78 -10.71
C THR A 387 -12.48 6.27 -10.59
N ILE A 388 -12.15 6.89 -11.71
CA ILE A 388 -11.99 8.34 -11.84
C ILE A 388 -13.29 8.89 -12.41
N TYR A 389 -14.07 9.54 -11.54
CA TYR A 389 -15.31 10.20 -11.89
C TYR A 389 -15.10 11.71 -11.80
N ASP A 390 -14.96 12.37 -12.94
CA ASP A 390 -14.64 13.79 -13.03
C ASP A 390 -15.08 14.35 -14.38
N TYR A 391 -14.82 15.62 -14.63
CA TYR A 391 -15.17 16.30 -15.86
C TYR A 391 -14.25 15.93 -17.02
N GLU A 392 -14.82 15.70 -18.20
CA GLU A 392 -14.08 15.47 -19.44
C GLU A 392 -13.53 16.81 -19.98
N VAL A 393 -12.22 16.87 -20.20
CA VAL A 393 -11.54 18.06 -20.73
C VAL A 393 -11.38 17.93 -22.23
N GLU A 394 -12.02 18.82 -23.00
CA GLU A 394 -11.89 18.91 -24.47
C GLU A 394 -10.70 19.74 -24.93
N GLY A 395 -10.26 20.70 -24.12
CA GLY A 395 -9.19 21.62 -24.49
C GLY A 395 -8.98 22.73 -23.46
N ILE A 396 -8.52 23.88 -23.96
CA ILE A 396 -8.33 25.10 -23.18
C ILE A 396 -9.03 26.23 -23.92
N TRP A 397 -9.85 27.02 -23.22
CA TRP A 397 -10.51 28.19 -23.76
C TRP A 397 -9.49 29.19 -24.28
N GLN A 398 -9.68 29.68 -25.52
CA GLN A 398 -8.78 30.60 -26.21
C GLN A 398 -9.30 32.06 -26.18
N LEU A 399 -8.45 33.03 -26.55
CA LEU A 399 -8.86 34.42 -26.71
C LEU A 399 -9.94 34.57 -27.78
N ALA A 400 -9.80 33.82 -28.90
CA ALA A 400 -10.79 33.81 -29.98
C ALA A 400 -12.18 33.32 -29.49
N ASP A 401 -12.23 32.37 -28.55
CA ASP A 401 -13.51 31.91 -27.97
C ASP A 401 -14.19 33.02 -27.16
N LYS A 402 -13.39 33.90 -26.53
CA LYS A 402 -13.92 35.07 -25.82
C LYS A 402 -14.47 36.11 -26.81
N GLU A 403 -13.74 36.35 -27.89
CA GLU A 403 -14.16 37.32 -28.96
C GLU A 403 -15.43 36.83 -29.65
N ASN A 404 -15.58 35.54 -29.85
CA ASN A 404 -16.76 34.91 -30.44
C ASN A 404 -17.93 34.74 -29.47
N GLY A 405 -17.73 35.02 -28.17
CA GLY A 405 -18.76 34.88 -27.14
C GLY A 405 -19.14 33.43 -26.82
N THR A 406 -18.26 32.45 -27.11
CA THR A 406 -18.52 31.01 -26.93
C THR A 406 -18.10 30.47 -25.58
N ILE A 407 -17.36 31.27 -24.78
CA ILE A 407 -16.93 30.85 -23.45
C ILE A 407 -18.13 30.74 -22.51
N MET A 408 -18.28 29.59 -21.87
CA MET A 408 -19.34 29.34 -20.91
C MET A 408 -19.19 30.22 -19.66
N LYS A 409 -20.30 30.49 -18.98
CA LYS A 409 -20.36 31.29 -17.77
C LYS A 409 -19.44 30.72 -16.69
N GLY A 410 -18.61 31.60 -16.09
CA GLY A 410 -17.67 31.19 -15.02
C GLY A 410 -16.33 30.65 -15.50
N PHE A 411 -16.10 30.61 -16.83
CA PHE A 411 -14.82 30.25 -17.43
C PHE A 411 -14.15 31.46 -18.09
N TYR A 412 -12.86 31.34 -18.39
CA TYR A 412 -12.03 32.40 -18.93
C TYR A 412 -11.04 31.84 -19.96
N PRO A 413 -10.51 32.66 -20.89
CA PRO A 413 -9.40 32.22 -21.72
C PRO A 413 -8.25 31.68 -20.87
N GLY A 414 -7.77 30.50 -21.24
CA GLY A 414 -6.72 29.80 -20.51
C GLY A 414 -7.20 28.79 -19.44
N THR A 415 -8.47 28.76 -19.08
CA THR A 415 -9.04 27.70 -18.24
C THR A 415 -9.39 26.48 -19.08
N TYR A 416 -9.50 25.29 -18.46
CA TYR A 416 -9.92 24.10 -19.19
C TYR A 416 -11.32 24.28 -19.77
N LYS A 417 -11.48 23.84 -21.02
CA LYS A 417 -12.77 23.67 -21.67
C LYS A 417 -13.32 22.31 -21.27
N ILE A 418 -14.30 22.33 -20.37
CA ILE A 418 -15.00 21.14 -19.91
C ILE A 418 -16.13 20.85 -20.88
N LYS A 419 -16.34 19.56 -21.17
CA LYS A 419 -17.44 19.12 -21.99
C LYS A 419 -18.76 19.19 -21.20
N ASP A 420 -19.71 19.88 -21.80
CA ASP A 420 -21.09 19.90 -21.37
C ASP A 420 -21.73 18.60 -21.89
N GLN A 421 -22.04 17.67 -20.99
CA GLN A 421 -22.49 16.32 -21.34
C GLN A 421 -23.97 16.28 -21.72
N ASN A 422 -24.80 17.14 -21.12
CA ASN A 422 -26.23 17.22 -21.37
C ASN A 422 -26.63 18.33 -22.37
N GLY A 423 -25.72 19.28 -22.66
CA GLY A 423 -25.92 20.34 -23.65
C GLY A 423 -26.78 21.51 -23.16
N ASP A 424 -26.86 21.73 -21.84
CA ASP A 424 -27.70 22.78 -21.25
C ASP A 424 -26.99 24.14 -21.14
N GLY A 425 -25.68 24.22 -21.42
CA GLY A 425 -24.88 25.44 -21.38
C GLY A 425 -24.31 25.78 -20.00
N GLU A 426 -24.48 24.93 -19.01
CA GLU A 426 -23.91 25.07 -17.67
C GLU A 426 -23.08 23.81 -17.31
N ILE A 427 -22.04 23.96 -16.52
CA ILE A 427 -21.25 22.82 -16.04
C ILE A 427 -21.59 22.55 -14.59
N THR A 428 -22.19 21.41 -14.32
CA THR A 428 -22.62 20.98 -12.98
C THR A 428 -21.99 19.64 -12.56
N ALA A 429 -21.89 19.41 -11.26
CA ALA A 429 -21.26 18.19 -10.72
C ALA A 429 -22.18 16.94 -10.88
N GLY A 430 -23.48 17.14 -11.02
CA GLY A 430 -24.45 16.06 -11.14
C GLY A 430 -24.61 15.52 -12.55
N GLU A 431 -24.42 16.38 -13.54
CA GLU A 431 -24.79 16.12 -14.94
C GLU A 431 -23.60 15.99 -15.89
N ASP A 432 -22.46 16.66 -15.57
CA ASP A 432 -21.31 16.74 -16.49
C ASP A 432 -20.12 15.91 -16.08
N ARG A 433 -20.16 15.24 -14.93
CA ARG A 433 -19.11 14.29 -14.58
C ARG A 433 -19.37 12.93 -15.21
N VAL A 434 -18.29 12.32 -15.70
CA VAL A 434 -18.32 11.00 -16.31
C VAL A 434 -17.15 10.14 -15.82
N ILE A 435 -17.24 8.85 -16.05
CA ILE A 435 -16.13 7.93 -15.75
C ILE A 435 -15.05 8.10 -16.82
N LEU A 436 -13.91 8.65 -16.42
CA LEU A 436 -12.75 8.91 -17.27
C LEU A 436 -11.76 7.73 -17.35
N GLY A 437 -11.96 6.71 -16.54
CA GLY A 437 -11.11 5.52 -16.43
C GLY A 437 -10.77 5.18 -15.00
N HIS A 438 -9.65 4.47 -14.80
CA HIS A 438 -9.29 3.91 -13.50
C HIS A 438 -7.86 4.29 -13.12
N LYS A 439 -7.57 4.30 -11.82
CA LYS A 439 -6.22 4.51 -11.26
C LYS A 439 -5.36 3.26 -11.34
N GLU A 440 -5.99 2.08 -11.34
CA GLU A 440 -5.30 0.80 -11.38
C GLU A 440 -4.71 0.53 -12.77
N PRO A 441 -3.55 -0.14 -12.83
CA PRO A 441 -2.98 -0.58 -14.09
C PRO A 441 -3.81 -1.69 -14.74
N ALA A 442 -3.78 -1.76 -16.07
CA ALA A 442 -4.39 -2.84 -16.83
C ALA A 442 -3.56 -4.14 -16.71
N TYR A 443 -2.23 -4.01 -16.74
CA TYR A 443 -1.30 -5.11 -16.50
C TYR A 443 0.08 -4.61 -16.05
N MET A 444 0.83 -5.51 -15.44
CA MET A 444 2.23 -5.33 -15.08
C MET A 444 3.06 -6.46 -15.68
N MET A 445 4.28 -6.15 -16.14
CA MET A 445 5.18 -7.15 -16.69
C MET A 445 6.63 -6.82 -16.33
N GLY A 446 7.36 -7.84 -15.96
CA GLY A 446 8.79 -7.78 -15.69
C GLY A 446 9.56 -8.77 -16.53
N ILE A 447 10.68 -8.36 -17.13
CA ILE A 447 11.56 -9.23 -17.91
C ILE A 447 12.97 -9.12 -17.36
N SER A 448 13.48 -10.22 -16.81
CA SER A 448 14.88 -10.37 -16.39
C SER A 448 15.66 -11.12 -17.45
N ASN A 449 16.84 -10.64 -17.79
CA ASN A 449 17.78 -11.30 -18.67
C ASN A 449 19.14 -11.42 -17.98
N ASP A 450 19.68 -12.62 -17.98
CA ASP A 450 20.98 -12.95 -17.42
C ASP A 450 21.84 -13.61 -18.50
N PHE A 451 22.94 -12.97 -18.84
CA PHE A 451 23.93 -13.46 -19.82
C PHE A 451 25.22 -13.77 -19.08
N SER A 452 25.78 -14.93 -19.32
CA SER A 452 27.11 -15.28 -18.83
C SER A 452 28.02 -15.70 -19.98
N TYR A 453 29.24 -15.16 -20.01
CA TYR A 453 30.24 -15.47 -21.01
C TYR A 453 31.66 -15.37 -20.43
N LYS A 454 32.36 -16.52 -20.31
CA LYS A 454 33.78 -16.59 -19.90
C LYS A 454 34.13 -15.69 -18.69
N GLY A 455 33.31 -15.75 -17.64
CA GLY A 455 33.52 -14.96 -16.41
C GLY A 455 32.81 -13.60 -16.39
N PHE A 456 32.36 -13.08 -17.52
CA PHE A 456 31.46 -11.94 -17.57
C PHE A 456 30.02 -12.37 -17.28
N GLU A 457 29.33 -11.58 -16.49
CA GLU A 457 27.89 -11.70 -16.23
C GLU A 457 27.23 -10.35 -16.46
N LEU A 458 26.31 -10.29 -17.42
CA LEU A 458 25.44 -9.13 -17.65
C LEU A 458 24.03 -9.52 -17.24
N ARG A 459 23.45 -8.77 -16.32
CA ARG A 459 22.06 -8.88 -15.91
C ARG A 459 21.36 -7.58 -16.17
N PHE A 460 20.13 -7.63 -16.69
CA PHE A 460 19.26 -6.46 -16.69
C PHE A 460 17.80 -6.86 -16.49
N PHE A 461 17.07 -5.95 -15.85
CA PHE A 461 15.66 -6.09 -15.56
C PHE A 461 14.88 -4.93 -16.15
N ILE A 462 13.88 -5.24 -16.96
CA ILE A 462 12.94 -4.29 -17.53
C ILE A 462 11.61 -4.47 -16.81
N ASN A 463 11.10 -3.39 -16.23
CA ASN A 463 9.80 -3.33 -15.60
C ASN A 463 8.86 -2.45 -16.41
N THR A 464 7.61 -2.87 -16.56
CA THR A 464 6.57 -2.08 -17.21
C THR A 464 5.25 -2.20 -16.46
N ILE A 465 4.60 -1.06 -16.26
CA ILE A 465 3.23 -0.95 -15.75
C ILE A 465 2.44 -0.22 -16.80
N GLN A 466 1.37 -0.84 -17.27
CA GLN A 466 0.58 -0.31 -18.38
C GLN A 466 -0.86 -0.04 -17.95
N GLY A 467 -1.41 1.08 -18.42
CA GLY A 467 -2.72 1.56 -18.00
C GLY A 467 -2.64 2.36 -16.68
N GLY A 468 -3.79 2.68 -16.14
CA GLY A 468 -3.94 3.59 -15.02
C GLY A 468 -3.84 5.06 -15.44
N LYS A 469 -4.64 5.88 -14.78
CA LYS A 469 -4.67 7.33 -15.01
C LYS A 469 -4.53 8.07 -13.69
N ASN A 470 -4.05 9.30 -13.75
CA ASN A 470 -4.08 10.23 -12.62
C ASN A 470 -4.10 11.67 -13.11
N GLY A 471 -4.70 12.56 -12.32
CA GLY A 471 -4.64 14.01 -12.54
C GLY A 471 -3.40 14.58 -11.87
N TYR A 472 -2.63 15.33 -12.63
CA TYR A 472 -1.29 15.68 -12.20
C TYR A 472 -1.17 17.07 -11.60
N ARG A 473 -1.92 18.08 -12.07
CA ARG A 473 -1.43 19.45 -11.93
C ARG A 473 -2.19 20.44 -11.07
N SER A 474 -3.43 20.16 -10.67
CA SER A 474 -4.23 21.15 -9.93
C SER A 474 -3.63 21.59 -8.59
N LYS A 475 -2.69 20.81 -8.06
CA LYS A 475 -2.11 21.09 -6.74
C LYS A 475 -0.89 22.01 -6.75
N ILE A 476 -0.23 22.19 -7.90
CA ILE A 476 1.03 22.96 -7.99
C ILE A 476 0.81 24.42 -8.30
N ALA A 477 -0.20 24.69 -9.06
CA ALA A 477 -0.48 26.03 -9.60
C ALA A 477 -1.71 26.63 -8.93
N LYS A 478 -1.82 26.58 -7.62
CA LYS A 478 -2.86 27.34 -6.94
C LYS A 478 -2.55 28.83 -7.06
N PRO A 479 -3.50 29.62 -7.60
CA PRO A 479 -3.35 31.06 -7.78
C PRO A 479 -3.17 31.85 -6.48
N ASP A 480 -3.38 31.22 -5.32
CA ASP A 480 -3.24 31.84 -4.00
C ASP A 480 -1.86 32.46 -3.76
N TYR A 481 -0.85 32.05 -4.57
CA TYR A 481 0.52 32.56 -4.47
C TYR A 481 0.89 33.53 -5.60
N ILE A 482 0.08 33.62 -6.66
CA ILE A 482 0.33 34.51 -7.79
C ILE A 482 -0.51 35.76 -7.61
N GLY A 483 0.15 36.92 -7.51
CA GLY A 483 -0.53 38.23 -7.33
C GLY A 483 -0.64 38.68 -5.88
N LYS A 484 -0.26 37.89 -4.89
CA LYS A 484 0.01 38.34 -3.53
C LYS A 484 1.50 38.60 -3.40
N SER A 485 1.89 39.78 -3.07
CA SER A 485 3.22 40.36 -2.92
C SER A 485 4.44 39.49 -3.34
N ILE A 486 5.47 40.13 -3.84
CA ILE A 486 6.74 39.57 -4.30
C ILE A 486 7.43 38.62 -3.27
N GLY A 487 7.02 38.66 -2.01
CA GLY A 487 7.53 37.79 -0.95
C GLY A 487 7.10 36.30 -1.04
N ASN A 488 6.08 35.97 -1.82
CA ASN A 488 5.61 34.59 -2.00
C ASN A 488 6.05 33.99 -3.34
N ALA A 489 7.16 34.46 -3.88
CA ALA A 489 7.74 33.98 -5.14
C ALA A 489 8.30 32.55 -5.10
N GLU A 490 8.18 31.85 -3.98
CA GLU A 490 8.73 30.52 -3.74
C GLU A 490 8.28 29.49 -4.78
N ASN A 491 7.08 29.65 -5.32
CA ASN A 491 6.53 28.73 -6.32
C ASN A 491 6.65 29.21 -7.76
N LEU A 492 7.16 30.40 -8.04
CA LEU A 492 7.30 30.93 -9.39
C LEU A 492 8.33 30.16 -10.22
N SER A 493 9.36 29.60 -9.58
CA SER A 493 10.39 28.80 -10.26
C SER A 493 9.82 27.52 -10.88
N TRP A 494 8.76 26.96 -10.33
CA TRP A 494 8.12 25.76 -10.84
C TRP A 494 7.26 26.04 -12.08
N LEU A 495 6.66 27.23 -12.19
CA LEU A 495 5.81 27.60 -13.31
C LEU A 495 6.58 27.74 -14.63
N THR A 496 7.83 28.12 -14.58
CA THR A 496 8.68 28.27 -15.78
C THR A 496 9.03 26.93 -16.42
N ALA A 497 8.95 25.82 -15.67
CA ALA A 497 9.22 24.48 -16.17
C ALA A 497 8.01 23.83 -16.86
N TYR A 498 6.83 24.45 -16.82
CA TYR A 498 5.59 23.88 -17.32
C TYR A 498 5.07 24.57 -18.57
N ASP A 499 4.55 23.76 -19.47
CA ASP A 499 3.83 24.17 -20.65
C ASP A 499 2.40 24.56 -20.30
N TYR A 500 2.21 25.73 -19.65
CA TYR A 500 0.91 26.28 -19.31
C TYR A 500 0.46 27.34 -20.32
N TRP A 501 -0.86 27.48 -20.44
CA TRP A 501 -1.47 28.43 -21.34
C TRP A 501 -1.18 29.88 -20.94
N SER A 502 -0.84 30.68 -21.93
CA SER A 502 -0.79 32.14 -21.87
C SER A 502 -1.13 32.71 -23.25
N PRO A 503 -1.44 34.01 -23.40
CA PRO A 503 -1.64 34.63 -24.72
C PRO A 503 -0.47 34.43 -25.68
N ARG A 504 0.74 34.22 -25.17
CA ARG A 504 1.95 33.94 -25.95
C ARG A 504 2.19 32.45 -26.21
N ASN A 505 1.47 31.57 -25.51
CA ASN A 505 1.53 30.11 -25.63
C ASN A 505 0.13 29.53 -25.71
N PRO A 506 -0.65 29.78 -26.78
CA PRO A 506 -2.04 29.34 -26.88
C PRO A 506 -2.19 27.81 -27.02
N ASN A 507 -1.15 27.13 -27.53
CA ASN A 507 -1.14 25.68 -27.76
C ASN A 507 -0.60 24.90 -26.58
N ALA A 508 -0.55 25.50 -25.40
CA ALA A 508 -0.05 24.86 -24.19
C ALA A 508 -0.84 23.60 -23.82
N LYS A 509 -0.15 22.68 -23.18
CA LYS A 509 -0.70 21.41 -22.73
C LYS A 509 -1.60 21.56 -21.49
N PHE A 510 -1.32 22.55 -20.64
CA PHE A 510 -2.00 22.79 -19.37
C PHE A 510 -2.70 24.15 -19.33
N ALA A 511 -3.80 24.19 -18.58
CA ALA A 511 -4.51 25.44 -18.32
C ALA A 511 -3.62 26.47 -17.61
N THR A 512 -4.04 27.74 -17.66
CA THR A 512 -3.37 28.82 -16.94
C THR A 512 -3.32 28.55 -15.44
N ALA A 513 -2.26 29.02 -14.80
CA ALA A 513 -2.04 28.83 -13.37
C ALA A 513 -2.67 29.92 -12.50
N TRP A 514 -3.11 31.05 -13.07
CA TRP A 514 -3.53 32.25 -12.33
C TRP A 514 -5.01 32.58 -12.37
N LEU A 515 -5.83 31.78 -13.02
CA LEU A 515 -7.27 31.97 -13.02
C LEU A 515 -7.96 30.79 -12.37
N SER A 516 -8.94 31.08 -11.53
CA SER A 516 -9.82 30.06 -10.93
C SER A 516 -11.20 30.16 -11.58
N PRO A 517 -11.57 29.20 -12.43
CA PRO A 517 -12.92 29.12 -12.97
C PRO A 517 -13.90 28.68 -11.87
N THR A 518 -15.20 28.83 -12.12
CA THR A 518 -16.25 28.37 -11.22
C THR A 518 -16.17 26.87 -10.97
N VAL A 519 -15.83 26.11 -12.01
CA VAL A 519 -15.56 24.67 -11.94
C VAL A 519 -14.12 24.42 -12.40
N ASP A 520 -13.34 23.84 -11.51
CA ASP A 520 -11.94 23.47 -11.78
C ASP A 520 -11.81 21.94 -11.88
N THR A 521 -10.97 21.48 -12.78
CA THR A 521 -10.71 20.06 -13.01
C THR A 521 -9.26 19.80 -13.37
N ASN A 522 -8.90 18.52 -13.43
CA ASN A 522 -7.58 18.07 -13.83
C ASN A 522 -7.64 17.34 -15.17
N ARG A 523 -6.65 17.58 -16.01
CA ARG A 523 -6.43 16.73 -17.16
C ARG A 523 -5.89 15.39 -16.71
N MET A 524 -6.67 14.32 -16.87
CA MET A 524 -6.26 12.97 -16.53
C MET A 524 -5.25 12.45 -17.55
N GLN A 525 -4.14 11.91 -17.07
CA GLN A 525 -3.03 11.44 -17.89
C GLN A 525 -2.77 9.97 -17.67
N ASN A 526 -2.34 9.28 -18.73
CA ASN A 526 -1.91 7.89 -18.68
C ASN A 526 -0.57 7.78 -17.93
N ARG A 527 -0.46 6.80 -17.02
CA ARG A 527 0.70 6.52 -16.19
C ARG A 527 1.56 5.37 -16.71
N SER A 528 1.28 4.87 -17.91
CA SER A 528 2.06 3.77 -18.49
C SER A 528 3.53 4.11 -18.63
N PHE A 529 4.38 3.16 -18.32
CA PHE A 529 5.83 3.31 -18.51
C PHE A 529 6.52 1.97 -18.80
N VAL A 530 7.70 2.06 -19.37
CA VAL A 530 8.70 0.99 -19.48
C VAL A 530 9.99 1.50 -18.86
N ARG A 531 10.54 0.76 -17.90
CA ARG A 531 11.74 1.17 -17.15
C ARG A 531 12.83 0.11 -17.24
N LEU A 532 14.04 0.54 -17.60
CA LEU A 532 15.25 -0.24 -17.35
C LEU A 532 15.62 -0.03 -15.88
N GLN A 533 15.11 -0.95 -15.05
CA GLN A 533 15.12 -0.78 -13.59
C GLN A 533 16.47 -1.15 -12.98
N ASP A 534 17.03 -2.27 -13.41
CA ASP A 534 18.33 -2.74 -12.90
C ASP A 534 19.20 -3.17 -14.07
N VAL A 535 20.49 -2.81 -14.00
CA VAL A 535 21.54 -3.32 -14.88
C VAL A 535 22.75 -3.60 -14.02
N SER A 536 23.33 -4.78 -14.18
CA SER A 536 24.57 -5.16 -13.51
C SER A 536 25.49 -5.87 -14.49
N LEU A 537 26.73 -5.40 -14.58
CA LEU A 537 27.81 -6.07 -15.28
C LEU A 537 28.86 -6.48 -14.26
N SER A 538 29.21 -7.75 -14.25
CA SER A 538 30.27 -8.26 -13.38
C SER A 538 31.26 -9.15 -14.12
N TYR A 539 32.44 -9.25 -13.54
CA TYR A 539 33.48 -10.14 -14.03
C TYR A 539 34.05 -10.98 -12.88
N ASN A 540 33.94 -12.28 -13.00
CA ASN A 540 34.50 -13.26 -12.07
C ASN A 540 35.88 -13.69 -12.60
N PHE A 541 36.92 -13.39 -11.85
CA PHE A 541 38.28 -13.74 -12.22
C PHE A 541 38.54 -15.25 -12.11
N ASP A 542 39.32 -15.78 -13.04
CA ASP A 542 39.69 -17.19 -13.02
C ASP A 542 40.51 -17.51 -11.75
N GLN A 543 40.13 -18.60 -11.08
CA GLN A 543 40.78 -19.06 -9.85
C GLN A 543 42.29 -19.26 -9.99
N ARG A 544 42.79 -19.52 -11.20
CA ARG A 544 44.23 -19.61 -11.46
C ARG A 544 44.99 -18.31 -11.17
N TRP A 545 44.32 -17.17 -11.30
CA TRP A 545 44.91 -15.87 -10.99
C TRP A 545 44.69 -15.50 -9.52
N THR A 546 43.50 -15.74 -8.99
CA THR A 546 43.13 -15.32 -7.63
C THR A 546 43.88 -16.11 -6.55
N LYS A 547 44.10 -17.42 -6.77
CA LYS A 547 44.93 -18.26 -5.86
C LYS A 547 46.35 -17.76 -5.67
N LYS A 548 46.96 -17.14 -6.68
CA LYS A 548 48.30 -16.55 -6.57
C LYS A 548 48.32 -15.34 -5.64
N LEU A 549 47.16 -14.73 -5.42
CA LEU A 549 46.98 -13.58 -4.52
C LEU A 549 46.44 -14.00 -3.14
N GLY A 550 46.30 -15.31 -2.87
CA GLY A 550 45.74 -15.83 -1.62
C GLY A 550 44.24 -15.63 -1.50
N VAL A 551 43.55 -15.38 -2.62
CA VAL A 551 42.10 -15.13 -2.68
C VAL A 551 41.40 -16.30 -3.40
N SER A 552 40.37 -16.87 -2.80
CA SER A 552 39.63 -17.98 -3.38
C SER A 552 38.63 -17.54 -4.47
N ASN A 553 38.08 -16.32 -4.35
CA ASN A 553 37.25 -15.71 -5.37
C ASN A 553 37.44 -14.20 -5.41
N LEU A 554 37.50 -13.62 -6.62
CA LEU A 554 37.52 -12.20 -6.89
C LEU A 554 36.47 -11.88 -7.95
N ARG A 555 35.53 -11.01 -7.62
CA ARG A 555 34.51 -10.50 -8.53
C ARG A 555 34.50 -8.97 -8.46
N LEU A 556 34.56 -8.35 -9.62
CA LEU A 556 34.29 -6.92 -9.80
C LEU A 556 32.91 -6.73 -10.37
N PHE A 557 32.18 -5.72 -9.92
CA PHE A 557 30.89 -5.40 -10.52
C PHE A 557 30.64 -3.89 -10.57
N ILE A 558 29.84 -3.52 -11.56
CA ILE A 558 29.19 -2.21 -11.67
C ILE A 558 27.71 -2.43 -11.84
N SER A 559 26.90 -1.68 -11.15
CA SER A 559 25.45 -1.73 -11.28
C SER A 559 24.82 -0.35 -11.32
N GLY A 560 23.65 -0.27 -11.94
CA GLY A 560 22.86 0.92 -12.00
C GLY A 560 21.39 0.60 -11.84
N GLN A 561 20.65 1.46 -11.14
CA GLN A 561 19.22 1.33 -10.92
C GLN A 561 18.46 2.52 -11.51
N ASN A 562 17.26 2.24 -12.01
CA ASN A 562 16.34 3.22 -12.60
C ASN A 562 16.97 4.07 -13.71
N LEU A 563 17.78 3.43 -14.55
CA LEU A 563 18.63 4.14 -15.51
C LEU A 563 17.84 4.88 -16.59
N LEU A 564 16.79 4.25 -17.13
CA LEU A 564 15.97 4.80 -18.20
C LEU A 564 14.50 4.52 -17.92
N THR A 565 13.65 5.53 -18.10
CA THR A 565 12.18 5.40 -18.01
C THR A 565 11.57 6.03 -19.26
N PHE A 566 10.79 5.24 -20.00
CA PHE A 566 10.03 5.69 -21.15
C PHE A 566 8.57 5.79 -20.76
N THR A 567 8.01 7.00 -20.81
CA THR A 567 6.64 7.30 -20.37
C THR A 567 6.11 8.54 -21.06
N GLY A 568 4.78 8.63 -21.19
CA GLY A 568 4.09 9.88 -21.56
C GLY A 568 3.61 10.68 -20.33
N TRP A 569 3.97 10.26 -19.12
CA TRP A 569 3.63 10.97 -17.88
C TRP A 569 4.48 12.23 -17.72
N ASP A 570 3.85 13.35 -17.41
CA ASP A 570 4.53 14.66 -17.29
C ASP A 570 5.10 14.92 -15.89
N GLY A 571 4.76 14.08 -14.89
CA GLY A 571 5.26 14.20 -13.52
C GLY A 571 6.65 13.61 -13.31
N TRP A 572 7.12 13.65 -12.08
CA TRP A 572 8.45 13.17 -11.72
C TRP A 572 8.60 11.66 -11.90
N ASP A 573 7.59 10.90 -11.46
CA ASP A 573 7.61 9.45 -11.59
C ASP A 573 6.22 8.89 -11.90
N PRO A 574 6.06 8.12 -12.99
CA PRO A 574 4.77 7.55 -13.37
C PRO A 574 4.30 6.47 -12.40
N GLU A 575 5.19 5.80 -11.68
CA GLU A 575 4.84 4.75 -10.73
C GLU A 575 4.22 5.34 -9.46
N ALA A 576 4.77 6.43 -8.95
CA ALA A 576 4.18 7.16 -7.84
C ALA A 576 2.84 7.80 -8.23
N GLY A 577 2.69 8.23 -9.50
CA GLY A 577 1.48 8.83 -10.06
C GLY A 577 1.01 10.08 -9.34
N ILE A 578 1.87 10.68 -8.55
CA ILE A 578 1.67 11.89 -7.79
C ILE A 578 2.61 12.91 -8.40
N GLY A 579 2.15 13.86 -9.12
CA GLY A 579 2.99 14.88 -9.75
C GLY A 579 4.02 15.52 -8.80
N PHE A 580 4.29 16.78 -8.97
CA PHE A 580 5.11 17.52 -8.00
C PHE A 580 4.28 17.79 -6.74
N THR A 581 4.43 16.98 -5.73
CA THR A 581 3.88 17.29 -4.40
C THR A 581 5.05 17.52 -3.44
N THR A 582 4.81 18.28 -2.40
CA THR A 582 5.79 18.51 -1.32
C THR A 582 6.19 17.22 -0.62
N ASP A 583 5.37 16.17 -0.73
CA ASP A 583 5.51 14.91 0.00
C ASP A 583 6.02 13.76 -0.86
N SER A 584 6.33 13.99 -2.15
CA SER A 584 6.77 12.94 -3.09
C SER A 584 8.22 13.16 -3.51
N TYR A 585 9.01 12.11 -3.37
CA TYR A 585 10.36 12.08 -3.89
C TYR A 585 10.39 11.39 -5.27
N PRO A 586 11.15 11.91 -6.24
CA PRO A 586 11.37 11.21 -7.50
C PRO A 586 12.17 9.94 -7.26
N VAL A 587 11.94 8.93 -8.09
CA VAL A 587 12.78 7.72 -8.09
C VAL A 587 14.18 8.10 -8.55
N MET A 588 15.17 7.85 -7.69
CA MET A 588 16.57 8.22 -7.94
C MET A 588 17.25 7.20 -8.85
N ARG A 589 18.13 7.69 -9.72
CA ARG A 589 19.11 6.85 -10.39
C ARG A 589 20.28 6.58 -9.46
N THR A 590 20.62 5.31 -9.32
CA THR A 590 21.73 4.91 -8.44
C THR A 590 22.78 4.16 -9.26
N TYR A 591 24.03 4.44 -9.00
CA TYR A 591 25.17 3.72 -9.55
C TYR A 591 26.01 3.17 -8.41
N ALA A 592 26.40 1.91 -8.51
CA ALA A 592 27.27 1.28 -7.54
C ALA A 592 28.41 0.56 -8.24
N PHE A 593 29.56 0.62 -7.64
CA PHE A 593 30.74 -0.16 -8.01
C PHE A 593 31.19 -0.94 -6.78
N GLY A 594 31.55 -2.20 -6.95
CA GLY A 594 31.95 -3.05 -5.85
C GLY A 594 32.93 -4.13 -6.23
N ILE A 595 33.60 -4.64 -5.21
CA ILE A 595 34.55 -5.75 -5.26
C ILE A 595 34.13 -6.77 -4.22
N ASP A 596 33.93 -8.02 -4.67
CA ASP A 596 33.67 -9.15 -3.78
C ASP A 596 34.97 -9.99 -3.71
N LEU A 597 35.48 -10.16 -2.50
CA LEU A 597 36.68 -10.94 -2.20
C LEU A 597 36.30 -12.05 -1.22
N THR A 598 36.72 -13.28 -1.55
CA THR A 598 36.65 -14.42 -0.64
C THR A 598 38.06 -14.99 -0.46
N PHE A 599 38.52 -15.06 0.77
CA PHE A 599 39.83 -15.55 1.14
C PHE A 599 39.83 -17.05 1.41
#